data_2faee66e07a2eb09e344874dd0b7a96a
#
_entry.id   2faee66e07a2eb09e344874dd0b7a96a
#
_cell.length_a   1.000
_cell.length_b   1.000
_cell.length_c   1.000
_cell.angle_alpha   90.00
_cell.angle_beta   90.00
_cell.angle_gamma   90.00
#
_symmetry.space_group_name_H-M   'P 1'
#
loop_
_entity.id
_entity.type
_entity.pdbx_description
1 polymer ?
#
loop_
_entity_poly.entity_id
_entity_poly.type
_entity_poly.pdbx_seq_one_letter_code
_entity_poly.pdbx_strand_id
1 'polypeptide(L)'
;MFEAIHEIMHLFRAQQYRSLRATEHELSHMENRALGYIARHPGATQRDLAERSGRDKAQVTRLVQGLREKGLVEVRADALDRRSTRLHLTPAGAAVYAEVRRHGERLAAQALAGLDGAERAQLEALLGRVEERLRAQGASTRVNSEG
;
A
#
# COMPACT_ATOMS: atom_id res chain seq x y z
N MET A 1 0.26 -4.86 24.84
CA MET A 1 0.64 -5.28 23.48
C MET A 1 -0.29 -4.68 22.42
N PHE A 2 -1.60 -4.93 22.46
CA PHE A 2 -2.57 -4.37 21.51
C PHE A 2 -2.53 -2.84 21.46
N GLU A 3 -2.56 -2.17 22.59
CA GLU A 3 -2.49 -0.71 22.68
C GLU A 3 -1.20 -0.14 22.07
N ALA A 4 -0.06 -0.80 22.30
CA ALA A 4 1.22 -0.36 21.73
C ALA A 4 1.23 -0.44 20.20
N ILE A 5 0.69 -1.54 19.64
CA ILE A 5 0.54 -1.69 18.17
C ILE A 5 -0.40 -0.62 17.62
N HIS A 6 -1.53 -0.39 18.30
CA HIS A 6 -2.52 0.61 17.87
C HIS A 6 -1.92 2.02 17.87
N GLU A 7 -1.21 2.39 18.94
CA GLU A 7 -0.58 3.70 19.05
C GLU A 7 0.52 3.91 18.01
N ILE A 8 1.39 2.92 17.80
CA ILE A 8 2.42 2.99 16.75
C ILE A 8 1.77 3.18 15.38
N MET A 9 0.72 2.43 15.06
CA MET A 9 -0.02 2.58 13.81
C MET A 9 -0.64 3.96 13.67
N HIS A 10 -1.21 4.50 14.75
CA HIS A 10 -1.81 5.84 14.77
C HIS A 10 -0.75 6.92 14.51
N LEU A 11 0.34 6.92 15.27
CA LEU A 11 1.42 7.88 15.13
C LEU A 11 2.07 7.82 13.74
N PHE A 12 2.32 6.62 13.22
CA PHE A 12 2.91 6.44 11.89
C PHE A 12 1.98 6.96 10.79
N ARG A 13 0.67 6.67 10.87
CA ARG A 13 -0.33 7.20 9.92
C ARG A 13 -0.43 8.71 9.98
N ALA A 14 -0.41 9.32 11.18
CA ALA A 14 -0.46 10.76 11.33
C ALA A 14 0.74 11.45 10.67
N GLN A 15 1.93 10.89 10.80
CA GLN A 15 3.15 11.40 10.15
C GLN A 15 3.08 11.23 8.63
N GLN A 16 2.66 10.06 8.15
CA GLN A 16 2.46 9.83 6.72
C GLN A 16 1.42 10.77 6.11
N TYR A 17 0.31 11.01 6.81
CA TYR A 17 -0.74 11.89 6.33
C TYR A 17 -0.25 13.32 6.09
N ARG A 18 0.55 13.86 7.02
CA ARG A 18 1.17 15.20 6.85
C ARG A 18 2.06 15.24 5.61
N SER A 19 2.83 14.19 5.38
CA SER A 19 3.70 14.07 4.21
C SER A 19 2.91 13.97 2.91
N LEU A 20 1.86 13.17 2.87
CA LEU A 20 1.03 12.97 1.67
C LEU A 20 0.29 14.25 1.26
N ARG A 21 -0.15 15.07 2.23
CA ARG A 21 -0.76 16.37 1.96
C ARG A 21 0.23 17.43 1.50
N ALA A 22 1.50 17.26 1.81
CA ALA A 22 2.56 18.12 1.33
C ALA A 22 3.00 17.81 -0.11
N THR A 23 2.54 16.68 -0.68
CA THR A 23 2.79 16.37 -2.10
C THR A 23 1.86 17.18 -3.00
N GLU A 24 2.34 17.52 -4.19
CA GLU A 24 1.59 18.27 -5.21
C GLU A 24 0.26 17.60 -5.61
N HIS A 25 0.14 16.28 -5.41
CA HIS A 25 -1.01 15.48 -5.82
C HIS A 25 -2.03 15.20 -4.71
N GLU A 26 -1.83 15.70 -3.49
CA GLU A 26 -2.74 15.54 -2.36
C GLU A 26 -3.33 14.10 -2.23
N LEU A 27 -2.45 13.10 -2.18
CA LEU A 27 -2.86 11.71 -2.13
C LEU A 27 -3.58 11.38 -0.81
N SER A 28 -4.72 10.72 -0.91
CA SER A 28 -5.32 10.05 0.23
C SER A 28 -4.47 8.84 0.67
N HIS A 29 -4.66 8.41 1.92
CA HIS A 29 -3.99 7.19 2.41
C HIS A 29 -4.28 5.97 1.52
N MET A 30 -5.50 5.84 1.01
CA MET A 30 -5.89 4.72 0.16
C MET A 30 -5.27 4.80 -1.24
N GLU A 31 -5.21 5.99 -1.82
CA GLU A 31 -4.53 6.21 -3.10
C GLU A 31 -3.04 5.88 -2.99
N ASN A 32 -2.39 6.30 -1.89
CA ASN A 32 -0.99 5.96 -1.63
C ASN A 32 -0.78 4.43 -1.51
N ARG A 33 -1.66 3.73 -0.80
CA ARG A 33 -1.58 2.26 -0.69
C ARG A 33 -1.78 1.57 -2.04
N ALA A 34 -2.73 2.02 -2.84
CA ALA A 34 -2.98 1.49 -4.18
C ALA A 34 -1.79 1.76 -5.10
N LEU A 35 -1.26 2.98 -5.09
CA LEU A 35 -0.07 3.37 -5.85
C LEU A 35 1.12 2.46 -5.50
N GLY A 36 1.36 2.24 -4.21
CA GLY A 36 2.42 1.37 -3.71
C GLY A 36 2.21 -0.10 -4.09
N TYR A 37 0.97 -0.58 -4.14
CA TYR A 37 0.68 -1.93 -4.61
C TYR A 37 0.99 -2.08 -6.10
N ILE A 38 0.51 -1.17 -6.94
CA ILE A 38 0.75 -1.17 -8.39
C ILE A 38 2.26 -1.05 -8.71
N ALA A 39 3.00 -0.24 -7.93
CA ALA A 39 4.45 -0.12 -8.07
C ALA A 39 5.19 -1.45 -7.87
N ARG A 40 4.77 -2.23 -6.87
CA ARG A 40 5.37 -3.54 -6.57
C ARG A 40 4.84 -4.69 -7.42
N HIS A 41 3.70 -4.50 -8.08
CA HIS A 41 3.02 -5.49 -8.92
C HIS A 41 2.60 -4.85 -10.26
N PRO A 42 3.56 -4.48 -11.12
CA PRO A 42 3.25 -3.92 -12.43
C PRO A 42 2.39 -4.89 -13.24
N GLY A 43 1.31 -4.38 -13.81
CA GLY A 43 0.36 -5.21 -14.55
C GLY A 43 -0.70 -5.90 -13.67
N ALA A 44 -0.81 -5.55 -12.38
CA ALA A 44 -1.92 -6.00 -11.53
C ALA A 44 -3.27 -5.55 -12.10
N THR A 45 -4.30 -6.35 -11.86
CA THR A 45 -5.68 -6.00 -12.22
C THR A 45 -6.39 -5.25 -11.09
N GLN A 46 -7.53 -4.63 -11.40
CA GLN A 46 -8.39 -4.07 -10.34
C GLN A 46 -8.91 -5.15 -9.38
N ARG A 47 -9.08 -6.39 -9.87
CA ARG A 47 -9.46 -7.54 -9.06
C ARG A 47 -8.38 -7.87 -8.03
N ASP A 48 -7.11 -7.93 -8.45
CA ASP A 48 -5.98 -8.16 -7.53
C ASP A 48 -5.93 -7.09 -6.43
N LEU A 49 -6.18 -5.83 -6.81
CA LEU A 49 -6.22 -4.71 -5.86
C LEU A 49 -7.40 -4.82 -4.89
N ALA A 50 -8.58 -5.28 -5.35
CA ALA A 50 -9.75 -5.54 -4.52
C ALA A 50 -9.48 -6.67 -3.51
N GLU A 51 -8.96 -7.79 -3.98
CA GLU A 51 -8.60 -8.94 -3.16
C GLU A 51 -7.58 -8.56 -2.08
N ARG A 52 -6.56 -7.78 -2.45
CA ARG A 52 -5.52 -7.32 -1.51
C ARG A 52 -6.04 -6.33 -0.48
N SER A 53 -6.95 -5.45 -0.85
CA SER A 53 -7.45 -4.37 0.03
C SER A 53 -8.68 -4.79 0.86
N GLY A 54 -9.33 -5.91 0.53
CA GLY A 54 -10.59 -6.32 1.12
C GLY A 54 -11.77 -5.40 0.78
N ARG A 55 -11.64 -4.62 -0.31
CA ARG A 55 -12.65 -3.64 -0.75
C ARG A 55 -13.52 -4.20 -1.86
N ASP A 56 -14.73 -3.66 -1.98
CA ASP A 56 -15.60 -3.98 -3.10
C ASP A 56 -15.09 -3.39 -4.44
N LYS A 57 -15.59 -3.93 -5.53
CA LYS A 57 -15.21 -3.55 -6.90
C LYS A 57 -15.46 -2.05 -7.17
N ALA A 58 -16.58 -1.50 -6.68
CA ALA A 58 -16.95 -0.11 -6.92
C ALA A 58 -15.99 0.87 -6.23
N GLN A 59 -15.57 0.55 -5.00
CA GLN A 59 -14.58 1.34 -4.26
C GLN A 59 -13.22 1.31 -4.95
N VAL A 60 -12.77 0.14 -5.43
CA VAL A 60 -11.51 -0.01 -6.17
C VAL A 60 -11.56 0.74 -7.49
N THR A 61 -12.68 0.67 -8.21
CA THR A 61 -12.85 1.40 -9.48
C THR A 61 -12.73 2.90 -9.27
N ARG A 62 -13.37 3.46 -8.24
CA ARG A 62 -13.26 4.89 -7.90
C ARG A 62 -11.84 5.29 -7.51
N LEU A 63 -11.16 4.43 -6.75
CA LEU A 63 -9.78 4.65 -6.34
C LEU A 63 -8.82 4.69 -7.54
N VAL A 64 -8.94 3.74 -8.45
CA VAL A 64 -8.14 3.69 -9.68
C VAL A 64 -8.46 4.88 -10.58
N GLN A 65 -9.74 5.25 -10.69
CA GLN A 65 -10.15 6.42 -11.46
C GLN A 65 -9.52 7.72 -10.91
N GLY A 66 -9.53 7.93 -9.59
CA GLY A 66 -8.89 9.07 -8.95
C GLY A 66 -7.39 9.15 -9.25
N LEU A 67 -6.68 8.01 -9.20
CA LEU A 67 -5.26 7.94 -9.55
C LEU A 67 -5.00 8.21 -11.04
N ARG A 68 -5.92 7.81 -11.93
CA ARG A 68 -5.84 8.10 -13.36
C ARG A 68 -6.05 9.59 -13.65
N GLU A 69 -7.04 10.20 -13.01
CA GLU A 69 -7.32 11.65 -13.13
C GLU A 69 -6.15 12.51 -12.66
N LYS A 70 -5.41 12.04 -11.65
CA LYS A 70 -4.15 12.63 -11.19
C LYS A 70 -2.96 12.33 -12.13
N GLY A 71 -3.14 11.54 -13.18
CA GLY A 71 -2.08 11.17 -14.11
C GLY A 71 -1.01 10.23 -13.54
N LEU A 72 -1.29 9.53 -12.45
CA LEU A 72 -0.32 8.68 -11.73
C LEU A 72 -0.38 7.22 -12.13
N VAL A 73 -1.54 6.77 -12.65
CA VAL A 73 -1.78 5.39 -13.09
C VAL A 73 -2.38 5.39 -14.49
N GLU A 74 -1.92 4.48 -15.30
CA GLU A 74 -2.50 4.18 -16.60
C GLU A 74 -3.04 2.75 -16.64
N VAL A 75 -4.02 2.53 -17.49
CA VAL A 75 -4.64 1.24 -17.73
C VAL A 75 -4.27 0.77 -19.13
N ARG A 76 -3.70 -0.43 -19.23
CA ARG A 76 -3.35 -1.06 -20.51
C ARG A 76 -4.22 -2.27 -20.72
N ALA A 77 -4.63 -2.53 -21.98
CA ALA A 77 -5.28 -3.79 -22.31
C ALA A 77 -4.30 -4.94 -22.13
N ASP A 78 -4.78 -6.07 -21.63
CA ASP A 78 -3.97 -7.29 -21.56
C ASP A 78 -3.70 -7.79 -23.00
N ALA A 79 -2.46 -8.20 -23.28
CA ALA A 79 -2.06 -8.71 -24.59
C ALA A 79 -2.73 -10.05 -24.92
N LEU A 80 -3.08 -10.85 -23.92
CA LEU A 80 -3.66 -12.19 -24.06
C LEU A 80 -5.19 -12.19 -23.92
N ASP A 81 -5.74 -11.26 -23.12
CA ASP A 81 -7.18 -11.12 -22.89
C ASP A 81 -7.59 -9.64 -22.94
N ARG A 82 -8.13 -9.22 -24.08
CA ARG A 82 -8.59 -7.83 -24.30
C ARG A 82 -9.72 -7.38 -23.37
N ARG A 83 -10.37 -8.31 -22.66
CA ARG A 83 -11.39 -8.01 -21.64
C ARG A 83 -10.78 -7.66 -20.29
N SER A 84 -9.53 -8.04 -20.08
CA SER A 84 -8.76 -7.74 -18.87
C SER A 84 -7.93 -6.47 -19.07
N THR A 85 -7.88 -5.65 -18.03
CA THR A 85 -7.08 -4.42 -18.00
C THR A 85 -6.00 -4.51 -16.94
N ARG A 86 -4.80 -4.03 -17.28
CA ARG A 86 -3.62 -4.06 -16.43
C ARG A 86 -3.27 -2.65 -15.97
N LEU A 87 -2.98 -2.52 -14.68
CA LEU A 87 -2.61 -1.26 -14.04
C LEU A 87 -1.09 -1.08 -14.06
N HIS A 88 -0.65 0.09 -14.47
CA HIS A 88 0.76 0.48 -14.48
C HIS A 88 0.91 1.89 -13.92
N LEU A 89 2.06 2.17 -13.28
CA LEU A 89 2.40 3.54 -12.96
C LEU A 89 2.80 4.29 -14.22
N THR A 90 2.40 5.55 -14.30
CA THR A 90 3.00 6.51 -15.23
C THR A 90 4.39 6.92 -14.72
N PRO A 91 5.24 7.58 -15.53
CA PRO A 91 6.48 8.19 -15.03
C PRO A 91 6.24 9.14 -13.85
N ALA A 92 5.16 9.93 -13.88
CA ALA A 92 4.75 10.80 -12.77
C ALA A 92 4.38 9.98 -11.53
N GLY A 93 3.59 8.89 -11.69
CA GLY A 93 3.24 7.97 -10.62
C GLY A 93 4.45 7.31 -9.98
N ALA A 94 5.43 6.90 -10.78
CA ALA A 94 6.68 6.33 -10.29
C ALA A 94 7.51 7.35 -9.47
N ALA A 95 7.56 8.60 -9.92
CA ALA A 95 8.24 9.67 -9.20
C ALA A 95 7.58 9.97 -7.85
N VAL A 96 6.25 10.09 -7.82
CA VAL A 96 5.48 10.31 -6.58
C VAL A 96 5.65 9.12 -5.63
N TYR A 97 5.58 7.89 -6.12
CA TYR A 97 5.81 6.71 -5.29
C TYR A 97 7.21 6.70 -4.67
N ALA A 98 8.25 7.03 -5.45
CA ALA A 98 9.62 7.09 -4.96
C ALA A 98 9.79 8.17 -3.88
N GLU A 99 9.14 9.31 -4.01
CA GLU A 99 9.16 10.38 -3.01
C GLU A 99 8.49 9.95 -1.70
N VAL A 100 7.27 9.40 -1.78
CA VAL A 100 6.53 8.90 -0.62
C VAL A 100 7.30 7.79 0.08
N ARG A 101 7.91 6.89 -0.68
CA ARG A 101 8.74 5.81 -0.14
C ARG A 101 9.95 6.35 0.61
N ARG A 102 10.70 7.28 0.02
CA ARG A 102 11.86 7.91 0.69
C ARG A 102 11.45 8.62 1.98
N HIS A 103 10.28 9.26 2.01
CA HIS A 103 9.77 9.87 3.23
C HIS A 103 9.46 8.82 4.30
N GLY A 104 8.77 7.73 3.92
CA GLY A 104 8.50 6.61 4.83
C GLY A 104 9.77 5.96 5.39
N GLU A 105 10.79 5.78 4.56
CA GLU A 105 12.08 5.25 4.97
C GLU A 105 12.80 6.18 5.97
N ARG A 106 12.76 7.50 5.74
CA ARG A 106 13.29 8.48 6.71
C ARG A 106 12.54 8.46 8.03
N LEU A 107 11.21 8.41 7.98
CA LEU A 107 10.38 8.33 9.18
C LEU A 107 10.67 7.06 9.98
N ALA A 108 10.80 5.91 9.32
CA ALA A 108 11.17 4.66 9.96
C ALA A 108 12.57 4.74 10.59
N ALA A 109 13.55 5.29 9.86
CA ALA A 109 14.91 5.47 10.38
C ALA A 109 14.94 6.36 11.64
N GLN A 110 14.16 7.44 11.67
CA GLN A 110 14.04 8.31 12.83
C GLN A 110 13.36 7.60 14.00
N ALA A 111 12.28 6.86 13.75
CA ALA A 111 11.57 6.11 14.80
C ALA A 111 12.44 5.00 15.42
N LEU A 112 13.35 4.43 14.64
CA LEU A 112 14.24 3.36 15.08
C LEU A 112 15.64 3.85 15.50
N ALA A 113 15.87 5.15 15.59
CA ALA A 113 17.20 5.72 15.86
C ALA A 113 17.78 5.28 17.22
N GLY A 114 16.93 4.96 18.21
CA GLY A 114 17.34 4.47 19.53
C GLY A 114 17.72 2.98 19.59
N LEU A 115 17.51 2.24 18.49
CA LEU A 115 17.81 0.81 18.42
C LEU A 115 19.17 0.57 17.79
N ASP A 116 19.94 -0.38 18.34
CA ASP A 116 21.18 -0.85 17.71
C ASP A 116 20.89 -1.79 16.52
N GLY A 117 21.95 -2.25 15.82
CA GLY A 117 21.81 -3.10 14.65
C GLY A 117 21.19 -4.47 14.94
N ALA A 118 21.50 -5.06 16.08
CA ALA A 118 20.96 -6.35 16.47
C ALA A 118 19.48 -6.25 16.86
N GLU A 119 19.12 -5.21 17.60
CA GLU A 119 17.74 -4.89 17.99
C GLU A 119 16.85 -4.62 16.76
N ARG A 120 17.37 -3.89 15.76
CA ARG A 120 16.65 -3.64 14.49
C ARG A 120 16.41 -4.92 13.72
N ALA A 121 17.43 -5.79 13.58
CA ALA A 121 17.29 -7.07 12.90
C ALA A 121 16.28 -7.99 13.62
N GLN A 122 16.30 -8.01 14.94
CA GLN A 122 15.34 -8.77 15.74
C GLN A 122 13.91 -8.22 15.57
N LEU A 123 13.73 -6.92 15.61
CA LEU A 123 12.43 -6.27 15.39
C LEU A 123 11.87 -6.58 14.00
N GLU A 124 12.71 -6.49 12.95
CA GLU A 124 12.31 -6.82 11.58
C GLU A 124 11.84 -8.27 11.46
N ALA A 125 12.58 -9.21 12.04
CA ALA A 125 12.22 -10.63 12.04
C ALA A 125 10.88 -10.88 12.77
N LEU A 126 10.66 -10.23 13.91
CA LEU A 126 9.42 -10.34 14.69
C LEU A 126 8.22 -9.73 13.94
N LEU A 127 8.39 -8.56 13.33
CA LEU A 127 7.36 -7.92 12.52
C LEU A 127 6.98 -8.78 11.31
N GLY A 128 7.96 -9.40 10.64
CA GLY A 128 7.72 -10.33 9.54
C GLY A 128 6.84 -11.52 9.96
N ARG A 129 7.12 -12.12 11.11
CA ARG A 129 6.30 -13.21 11.66
C ARG A 129 4.87 -12.78 11.99
N VAL A 130 4.69 -11.57 12.52
CA VAL A 130 3.37 -10.99 12.80
C VAL A 130 2.61 -10.75 11.50
N GLU A 131 3.27 -10.20 10.49
CA GLU A 131 2.68 -9.95 9.18
C GLU A 131 2.20 -11.25 8.50
N GLU A 132 3.01 -12.29 8.51
CA GLU A 132 2.66 -13.62 7.97
C GLU A 132 1.41 -14.19 8.63
N ARG A 133 1.33 -14.10 9.97
CA ARG A 133 0.15 -14.56 10.73
C ARG A 133 -1.11 -13.79 10.37
N LEU A 134 -1.04 -12.47 10.28
CA LEU A 134 -2.18 -11.64 9.89
C LEU A 134 -2.65 -11.94 8.46
N ARG A 135 -1.73 -12.20 7.55
CA ARG A 135 -2.06 -12.60 6.16
C ARG A 135 -2.76 -13.96 6.12
N ALA A 136 -2.28 -14.93 6.87
CA ALA A 136 -2.89 -16.26 6.95
C ALA A 136 -4.32 -16.21 7.50
N GLN A 137 -4.56 -15.41 8.56
CA GLN A 137 -5.89 -15.22 9.14
C GLN A 137 -6.86 -14.56 8.15
N GLY A 138 -6.41 -13.53 7.42
CA GLY A 138 -7.21 -12.85 6.41
C GLY A 138 -7.60 -13.76 5.22
N ALA A 139 -6.79 -14.74 4.89
CA ALA A 139 -7.09 -15.74 3.87
C ALA A 139 -8.15 -16.75 4.36
N SER A 140 -8.05 -17.22 5.61
CA SER A 140 -8.99 -18.18 6.19
C SER A 140 -10.40 -17.61 6.38
N THR A 141 -10.52 -16.35 6.71
CA THR A 141 -11.83 -15.68 6.91
C THR A 141 -12.61 -15.56 5.59
N ARG A 142 -11.95 -15.47 4.45
CA ARG A 142 -12.59 -15.37 3.13
C ARG A 142 -13.18 -16.71 2.66
N VAL A 143 -12.53 -17.81 2.97
CA VAL A 143 -13.02 -19.15 2.59
C VAL A 143 -14.33 -19.49 3.34
N ASN A 144 -14.51 -19.00 4.57
CA ASN A 144 -15.71 -19.25 5.38
C ASN A 144 -16.88 -18.29 5.08
N SER A 145 -16.70 -17.24 4.28
CA SER A 145 -17.78 -16.31 3.92
C SER A 145 -18.40 -16.59 2.55
N GLU A 146 -17.89 -17.56 1.80
CA GLU A 146 -18.40 -18.00 0.49
C GLU A 146 -19.08 -19.39 0.54
N GLY A 147 -19.36 -19.90 1.76
CA GLY A 147 -20.04 -21.18 1.97
C GLY A 147 -21.51 -21.04 2.34
#